data_451039f9a08db6392d56ad18c225fe37
#
_entry.id   451039f9a08db6392d56ad18c225fe37
#
_cell.length_a   1.000
_cell.length_b   1.000
_cell.length_c   1.000
_cell.angle_alpha   90.00
_cell.angle_beta   90.00
_cell.angle_gamma   90.00
#
_symmetry.space_group_name_H-M   'P 1'
#
loop_
_entity.id
_entity.type
_entity.pdbx_description
1 polymer ?
#
loop_
_entity_poly.entity_id
_entity_poly.type
_entity_poly.pdbx_seq_one_letter_code
_entity_poly.pdbx_strand_id
1 'polypeptide(L)'
;MNKNEILKKLSENRSKNISMIGIIENYGIRESFQAGDSILITVQTDHLWSYPTAENEDDLKELLKKFKYQTLYFASLESWMIPIVSLNREIEWELRTERLILPKTAELKAKLQNKGSLENERSIDSQFKIRQLKPEDADFIFAHSHYRDFTSKAYIRERIEADCSAGIINAGELAAWGLTHDDGALGFIHVREDFRKRGFARLIMQQLIGDKRKKSQDIFLNVEPDNLKAKKLFYSLGFEFDREITWIKLKKNSLNK
;
A
#
# COMPACT_ATOMS: atom_id res chain seq x y z
N MET A 1 21.36 12.37 7.07
CA MET A 1 20.68 13.06 5.93
C MET A 1 19.39 13.68 6.43
N ASN A 2 18.99 14.84 5.88
CA ASN A 2 17.66 15.41 6.15
C ASN A 2 16.58 14.75 5.25
N LYS A 3 15.29 15.01 5.53
CA LYS A 3 14.15 14.41 4.79
C LYS A 3 14.26 14.62 3.27
N ASN A 4 14.63 15.82 2.83
CA ASN A 4 14.68 16.16 1.41
C ASN A 4 15.82 15.44 0.68
N GLU A 5 16.98 15.31 1.32
CA GLU A 5 18.12 14.54 0.79
C GLU A 5 17.76 13.06 0.64
N ILE A 6 17.06 12.48 1.63
CA ILE A 6 16.60 11.09 1.58
C ILE A 6 15.61 10.91 0.43
N LEU A 7 14.57 11.75 0.33
CA LEU A 7 13.58 11.67 -0.75
C LEU A 7 14.21 11.83 -2.14
N LYS A 8 15.19 12.74 -2.28
CA LYS A 8 15.93 12.90 -3.54
C LYS A 8 16.65 11.61 -3.92
N LYS A 9 17.40 11.02 -2.99
CA LYS A 9 18.14 9.76 -3.21
C LYS A 9 17.19 8.60 -3.53
N LEU A 10 16.11 8.44 -2.78
CA LEU A 10 15.11 7.39 -3.04
C LEU A 10 14.45 7.55 -4.42
N SER A 11 14.29 8.80 -4.89
CA SER A 11 13.68 9.11 -6.19
C SER A 11 14.56 8.75 -7.39
N GLU A 12 15.85 8.48 -7.21
CA GLU A 12 16.74 7.98 -8.26
C GLU A 12 16.31 6.59 -8.75
N ASN A 13 15.75 5.77 -7.85
CA ASN A 13 15.07 4.52 -8.20
C ASN A 13 13.66 4.51 -7.58
N ARG A 14 12.78 5.36 -8.14
CA ARG A 14 11.45 5.64 -7.56
C ARG A 14 10.57 4.39 -7.47
N SER A 15 10.59 3.50 -8.46
CA SER A 15 9.77 2.28 -8.41
C SER A 15 10.21 1.35 -7.29
N LYS A 16 11.52 1.16 -7.09
CA LYS A 16 12.07 0.37 -5.97
C LYS A 16 11.59 0.91 -4.62
N ASN A 17 11.61 2.22 -4.48
CA ASN A 17 11.44 2.92 -3.21
C ASN A 17 10.04 3.50 -2.99
N ILE A 18 9.06 3.15 -3.82
CA ILE A 18 7.74 3.79 -3.87
C ILE A 18 7.02 3.78 -2.51
N SER A 19 7.03 2.65 -1.78
CA SER A 19 6.43 2.55 -0.45
C SER A 19 7.18 3.40 0.59
N MET A 20 8.52 3.40 0.54
CA MET A 20 9.33 4.21 1.45
C MET A 20 9.14 5.72 1.19
N ILE A 21 9.04 6.13 -0.06
CA ILE A 21 8.71 7.52 -0.42
C ILE A 21 7.32 7.88 0.12
N GLY A 22 6.31 7.05 -0.14
CA GLY A 22 4.95 7.31 0.31
C GLY A 22 4.81 7.41 1.83
N ILE A 23 5.45 6.51 2.58
CA ILE A 23 5.39 6.57 4.05
C ILE A 23 6.11 7.82 4.60
N ILE A 24 7.22 8.24 3.97
CA ILE A 24 7.93 9.48 4.36
C ILE A 24 7.07 10.72 4.08
N GLU A 25 6.40 10.76 2.94
CA GLU A 25 5.54 11.88 2.57
C GLU A 25 4.35 12.01 3.54
N ASN A 26 3.76 10.90 3.96
CA ASN A 26 2.58 10.88 4.84
C ASN A 26 2.92 11.09 6.33
N TYR A 27 3.99 10.46 6.85
CA TYR A 27 4.28 10.43 8.29
C TYR A 27 5.64 11.02 8.68
N GLY A 28 6.49 11.29 7.69
CA GLY A 28 7.85 11.78 7.95
C GLY A 28 8.83 10.66 8.32
N ILE A 29 9.97 11.04 8.88
CA ILE A 29 11.04 10.14 9.30
C ILE A 29 11.29 10.39 10.78
N ARG A 30 11.32 9.32 11.57
CA ARG A 30 11.75 9.41 12.97
C ARG A 30 13.27 9.36 13.09
N GLU A 31 13.89 8.34 12.50
CA GLU A 31 15.34 8.19 12.42
C GLU A 31 15.74 7.62 11.06
N SER A 32 16.99 7.87 10.65
CA SER A 32 17.55 7.33 9.42
C SER A 32 18.99 6.87 9.62
N PHE A 33 19.33 5.76 8.97
CA PHE A 33 20.66 5.15 8.97
C PHE A 33 21.12 4.98 7.52
N GLN A 34 22.41 5.14 7.27
CA GLN A 34 23.00 5.01 5.94
C GLN A 34 24.24 4.10 5.99
N ALA A 35 24.37 3.27 4.95
CA ALA A 35 25.55 2.47 4.62
C ALA A 35 25.70 2.46 3.10
N GLY A 36 26.81 3.03 2.59
CA GLY A 36 26.96 3.24 1.15
C GLY A 36 25.79 4.03 0.55
N ASP A 37 25.15 3.44 -0.46
CA ASP A 37 23.95 3.98 -1.09
C ASP A 37 22.63 3.49 -0.48
N SER A 38 22.73 2.60 0.48
CA SER A 38 21.62 1.98 1.18
C SER A 38 21.15 2.84 2.36
N ILE A 39 19.83 2.80 2.61
CA ILE A 39 19.17 3.60 3.64
C ILE A 39 18.20 2.70 4.42
N LEU A 40 18.16 2.88 5.74
CA LEU A 40 17.09 2.38 6.60
C LEU A 40 16.48 3.56 7.33
N ILE A 41 15.16 3.68 7.29
CA ILE A 41 14.42 4.67 8.07
C ILE A 41 13.51 3.99 9.08
N THR A 42 13.18 4.73 10.15
CA THR A 42 12.08 4.35 11.03
C THR A 42 10.96 5.38 10.92
N VAL A 43 9.72 4.89 10.94
CA VAL A 43 8.51 5.71 10.87
C VAL A 43 7.54 5.22 11.93
N GLN A 44 6.90 6.16 12.63
CA GLN A 44 5.87 5.86 13.61
C GLN A 44 4.49 5.96 12.96
N THR A 45 3.81 4.81 12.86
CA THR A 45 2.38 4.74 12.53
C THR A 45 1.65 4.04 13.69
N ASP A 46 0.92 2.95 13.46
CA ASP A 46 0.37 2.07 14.51
C ASP A 46 1.48 1.44 15.37
N HIS A 47 2.59 1.08 14.73
CA HIS A 47 3.83 0.64 15.35
C HIS A 47 5.01 1.50 14.86
N LEU A 48 6.16 1.36 15.51
CA LEU A 48 7.42 1.84 14.95
C LEU A 48 7.87 0.83 13.90
N TRP A 49 7.78 1.20 12.62
CA TRP A 49 8.20 0.38 11.50
C TRP A 49 9.58 0.78 11.00
N SER A 50 10.36 -0.17 10.56
CA SER A 50 11.61 0.06 9.82
C SER A 50 11.44 -0.30 8.35
N TYR A 51 11.92 0.57 7.48
CA TYR A 51 11.91 0.44 6.03
C TYR A 51 13.35 0.48 5.53
N PRO A 52 13.98 -0.67 5.22
CA PRO A 52 15.28 -0.71 4.58
C PRO A 52 15.14 -0.65 3.05
N THR A 53 16.05 0.06 2.39
CA THR A 53 16.39 -0.14 0.99
C THR A 53 17.89 -0.35 0.91
N ALA A 54 18.33 -1.46 0.34
CA ALA A 54 19.73 -1.81 0.27
C ALA A 54 20.12 -2.31 -1.15
N GLU A 55 21.36 -2.05 -1.53
CA GLU A 55 21.86 -2.44 -2.83
C GLU A 55 22.55 -3.81 -2.77
N ASN A 56 23.00 -4.22 -1.57
CA ASN A 56 23.68 -5.50 -1.35
C ASN A 56 23.58 -5.94 0.12
N GLU A 57 24.01 -7.17 0.39
CA GLU A 57 23.95 -7.76 1.73
C GLU A 57 24.84 -7.06 2.75
N ASP A 58 26.02 -6.61 2.36
CA ASP A 58 26.98 -6.01 3.29
C ASP A 58 26.49 -4.66 3.79
N ASP A 59 25.92 -3.85 2.90
CA ASP A 59 25.26 -2.61 3.28
C ASP A 59 24.08 -2.85 4.22
N LEU A 60 23.25 -3.89 3.92
CA LEU A 60 22.12 -4.23 4.79
C LEU A 60 22.59 -4.65 6.19
N LYS A 61 23.63 -5.48 6.27
CA LYS A 61 24.24 -5.90 7.56
C LYS A 61 24.78 -4.69 8.34
N GLU A 62 25.41 -3.74 7.65
CA GLU A 62 25.90 -2.50 8.28
C GLU A 62 24.76 -1.60 8.77
N LEU A 63 23.69 -1.46 7.97
CA LEU A 63 22.48 -0.74 8.38
C LEU A 63 21.88 -1.35 9.65
N LEU A 64 21.70 -2.68 9.70
CA LEU A 64 21.15 -3.37 10.87
C LEU A 64 22.02 -3.23 12.11
N LYS A 65 23.36 -3.23 11.95
CA LYS A 65 24.31 -2.98 13.03
C LYS A 65 24.16 -1.55 13.61
N LYS A 66 23.97 -0.55 12.75
CA LYS A 66 23.74 0.84 13.17
C LYS A 66 22.35 1.01 13.80
N PHE A 67 21.34 0.37 13.21
CA PHE A 67 19.94 0.42 13.64
C PHE A 67 19.70 -0.27 14.99
N LYS A 68 20.51 -1.28 15.35
CA LYS A 68 20.43 -2.02 16.63
C LYS A 68 19.04 -2.59 16.96
N TYR A 69 18.23 -2.87 15.93
CA TYR A 69 16.86 -3.39 16.10
C TYR A 69 16.00 -2.57 17.08
N GLN A 70 15.94 -1.27 16.90
CA GLN A 70 15.08 -0.36 17.69
C GLN A 70 13.60 -0.74 17.60
N THR A 71 13.20 -1.42 16.54
CA THR A 71 11.90 -2.10 16.41
C THR A 71 12.09 -3.51 15.85
N LEU A 72 11.05 -4.34 16.02
CA LEU A 72 10.97 -5.69 15.47
C LEU A 72 10.06 -5.77 14.23
N TYR A 73 9.50 -4.64 13.81
CA TYR A 73 8.62 -4.54 12.64
C TYR A 73 9.41 -4.03 11.45
N PHE A 74 9.40 -4.79 10.37
CA PHE A 74 10.06 -4.47 9.12
C PHE A 74 9.06 -4.49 7.98
N ALA A 75 9.11 -3.47 7.13
CA ALA A 75 8.20 -3.26 6.02
C ALA A 75 8.95 -3.24 4.68
N SER A 76 8.24 -3.68 3.63
CA SER A 76 8.70 -3.58 2.23
C SER A 76 10.04 -4.28 1.96
N LEU A 77 10.28 -5.41 2.64
CA LEU A 77 11.49 -6.22 2.43
C LEU A 77 11.44 -6.97 1.09
N GLU A 78 12.52 -6.92 0.34
CA GLU A 78 12.74 -7.86 -0.76
C GLU A 78 13.13 -9.24 -0.21
N SER A 79 12.81 -10.32 -0.92
CA SER A 79 12.97 -11.71 -0.42
C SER A 79 14.38 -12.03 0.09
N TRP A 80 15.41 -11.49 -0.57
CA TRP A 80 16.81 -11.69 -0.18
C TRP A 80 17.20 -11.02 1.15
N MET A 81 16.46 -9.99 1.56
CA MET A 81 16.70 -9.27 2.81
C MET A 81 16.23 -10.05 4.05
N ILE A 82 15.20 -10.90 3.88
CA ILE A 82 14.52 -11.58 4.99
C ILE A 82 15.50 -12.42 5.84
N PRO A 83 16.32 -13.32 5.27
CA PRO A 83 17.24 -14.14 6.07
C PRO A 83 18.29 -13.29 6.81
N ILE A 84 18.66 -12.13 6.28
CA ILE A 84 19.63 -11.22 6.91
C ILE A 84 18.98 -10.47 8.07
N VAL A 85 17.78 -9.94 7.85
CA VAL A 85 17.01 -9.21 8.87
C VAL A 85 16.59 -10.13 10.01
N SER A 86 16.24 -11.38 9.72
CA SER A 86 15.82 -12.36 10.73
C SER A 86 16.96 -13.17 11.33
N LEU A 87 18.21 -12.86 11.04
CA LEU A 87 19.36 -13.59 11.55
C LEU A 87 19.33 -13.68 13.08
N ASN A 88 19.35 -14.91 13.63
CA ASN A 88 19.24 -15.22 15.06
C ASN A 88 17.92 -14.77 15.73
N ARG A 89 16.85 -14.57 14.96
CA ARG A 89 15.52 -14.23 15.46
C ARG A 89 14.46 -15.02 14.71
N GLU A 90 13.45 -15.50 15.41
CA GLU A 90 12.29 -16.11 14.78
C GLU A 90 11.35 -15.04 14.23
N ILE A 91 10.73 -15.32 13.10
CA ILE A 91 9.65 -14.50 12.58
C ILE A 91 8.37 -14.89 13.31
N GLU A 92 7.73 -13.92 13.97
CA GLU A 92 6.45 -14.08 14.66
C GLU A 92 5.29 -14.02 13.67
N TRP A 93 5.41 -13.11 12.69
CA TRP A 93 4.40 -12.86 11.68
C TRP A 93 5.05 -12.41 10.37
N GLU A 94 4.47 -12.85 9.26
CA GLU A 94 4.92 -12.53 7.91
C GLU A 94 3.72 -12.30 6.99
N LEU A 95 3.78 -11.25 6.17
CA LEU A 95 2.85 -10.99 5.08
C LEU A 95 3.63 -10.81 3.78
N ARG A 96 3.51 -11.77 2.89
CA ARG A 96 4.09 -11.71 1.52
C ARG A 96 3.08 -11.14 0.56
N THR A 97 3.52 -10.24 -0.30
CA THR A 97 2.70 -9.65 -1.34
C THR A 97 3.48 -9.46 -2.63
N GLU A 98 2.75 -9.36 -3.73
CA GLU A 98 3.25 -8.83 -4.99
C GLU A 98 2.88 -7.34 -5.08
N ARG A 99 3.86 -6.50 -5.30
CA ARG A 99 3.62 -5.10 -5.62
C ARG A 99 3.34 -4.95 -7.10
N LEU A 100 2.21 -4.31 -7.41
CA LEU A 100 1.82 -3.95 -8.76
C LEU A 100 1.83 -2.42 -8.89
N ILE A 101 2.38 -1.92 -10.00
CA ILE A 101 2.46 -0.49 -10.30
C ILE A 101 1.64 -0.19 -11.56
N LEU A 102 0.93 0.94 -11.57
CA LEU A 102 0.29 1.45 -12.76
C LEU A 102 1.23 2.44 -13.45
N PRO A 103 1.85 2.08 -14.59
CA PRO A 103 2.78 2.94 -15.30
C PRO A 103 2.11 4.23 -15.75
N LYS A 104 2.84 5.36 -15.71
CA LYS A 104 2.35 6.66 -16.22
C LYS A 104 2.01 6.59 -17.72
N THR A 105 2.71 5.75 -18.47
CA THR A 105 2.48 5.50 -19.90
C THR A 105 1.21 4.69 -20.21
N ALA A 106 0.63 3.99 -19.23
CA ALA A 106 -0.62 3.26 -19.39
C ALA A 106 -1.81 4.21 -19.72
N GLU A 107 -1.69 5.50 -19.40
CA GLU A 107 -2.69 6.51 -19.79
C GLU A 107 -2.89 6.66 -21.29
N LEU A 108 -1.82 6.55 -22.07
CA LEU A 108 -1.88 6.71 -23.53
C LEU A 108 -2.66 5.56 -24.17
N LYS A 109 -2.42 4.31 -23.68
CA LYS A 109 -3.11 3.11 -24.18
C LYS A 109 -4.60 3.12 -23.83
N ALA A 110 -4.96 3.51 -22.61
CA ALA A 110 -6.36 3.60 -22.19
C ALA A 110 -7.12 4.72 -22.96
N LYS A 111 -6.50 5.88 -23.18
CA LYS A 111 -7.09 6.96 -24.00
C LYS A 111 -7.22 6.60 -25.48
N LEU A 112 -6.31 5.79 -26.03
CA LEU A 112 -6.35 5.34 -27.41
C LEU A 112 -7.40 4.22 -27.62
N GLN A 113 -7.59 3.34 -26.63
CA GLN A 113 -8.62 2.30 -26.67
C GLN A 113 -10.02 2.86 -26.40
N ASN A 114 -10.16 3.90 -25.57
CA ASN A 114 -11.44 4.53 -25.24
C ASN A 114 -11.97 5.49 -26.33
N LYS A 115 -11.18 5.85 -27.36
CA LYS A 115 -11.71 6.57 -28.54
C LYS A 115 -12.69 5.76 -29.38
N GLY A 116 -12.76 4.43 -29.16
CA GLY A 116 -13.67 3.52 -29.84
C GLY A 116 -14.80 2.92 -28.98
N SER A 117 -14.87 3.22 -27.69
CA SER A 117 -15.81 2.54 -26.77
C SER A 117 -16.41 3.43 -25.69
N LEU A 118 -16.70 4.71 -26.01
CA LEU A 118 -17.47 5.61 -25.13
C LEU A 118 -18.92 5.15 -24.89
N GLU A 119 -19.35 4.07 -25.53
CA GLU A 119 -20.72 3.51 -25.40
C GLU A 119 -20.85 2.40 -24.37
N ASN A 120 -19.76 1.96 -23.70
CA ASN A 120 -19.78 0.90 -22.68
C ASN A 120 -19.33 1.35 -21.29
N GLU A 121 -19.43 2.63 -20.94
CA GLU A 121 -19.55 3.00 -19.54
C GLU A 121 -20.88 2.42 -19.05
N ARG A 122 -20.83 1.28 -18.36
CA ARG A 122 -21.98 0.79 -17.61
C ARG A 122 -22.35 1.92 -16.64
N SER A 123 -23.34 2.70 -17.00
CA SER A 123 -23.95 3.67 -16.10
C SER A 123 -24.29 2.89 -14.83
N ILE A 124 -23.77 3.35 -13.70
CA ILE A 124 -24.21 2.83 -12.42
C ILE A 124 -25.70 3.06 -12.40
N ASP A 125 -26.47 2.00 -12.14
CA ASP A 125 -27.91 2.10 -11.93
C ASP A 125 -28.18 3.29 -11.00
N SER A 126 -29.16 4.12 -11.32
CA SER A 126 -29.45 5.39 -10.63
C SER A 126 -29.65 5.27 -9.13
N GLN A 127 -29.90 4.05 -8.63
CA GLN A 127 -29.98 3.73 -7.20
C GLN A 127 -28.63 3.78 -6.47
N PHE A 128 -27.48 3.70 -7.19
CA PHE A 128 -26.15 3.72 -6.61
C PHE A 128 -25.48 5.07 -6.82
N LYS A 129 -24.77 5.54 -5.79
CA LYS A 129 -24.01 6.80 -5.84
C LYS A 129 -22.56 6.53 -5.44
N ILE A 130 -21.61 7.09 -6.19
CA ILE A 130 -20.20 7.11 -5.78
C ILE A 130 -19.94 8.40 -5.02
N ARG A 131 -19.24 8.31 -3.89
CA ARG A 131 -18.74 9.44 -3.12
C ARG A 131 -17.41 9.13 -2.46
N GLN A 132 -16.70 10.15 -2.03
CA GLN A 132 -15.60 9.99 -1.08
C GLN A 132 -16.15 9.43 0.24
N LEU A 133 -15.37 8.57 0.91
CA LEU A 133 -15.71 8.08 2.25
C LEU A 133 -15.69 9.25 3.26
N LYS A 134 -16.45 9.09 4.32
CA LYS A 134 -16.49 10.01 5.45
C LYS A 134 -15.87 9.34 6.69
N PRO A 135 -15.31 10.08 7.65
CA PRO A 135 -14.77 9.50 8.88
C PRO A 135 -15.75 8.58 9.62
N GLU A 136 -17.06 8.86 9.54
CA GLU A 136 -18.13 8.04 10.14
C GLU A 136 -18.27 6.66 9.49
N ASP A 137 -17.84 6.50 8.24
CA ASP A 137 -17.87 5.20 7.55
C ASP A 137 -16.87 4.19 8.15
N ALA A 138 -15.88 4.67 8.92
CA ALA A 138 -14.81 3.83 9.46
C ALA A 138 -15.33 2.68 10.34
N ASP A 139 -16.36 2.91 11.14
CA ASP A 139 -16.96 1.87 11.99
C ASP A 139 -17.62 0.77 11.17
N PHE A 140 -18.34 1.15 10.12
CA PHE A 140 -18.95 0.21 9.20
C PHE A 140 -17.91 -0.59 8.41
N ILE A 141 -16.88 0.09 7.89
CA ILE A 141 -15.79 -0.53 7.15
C ILE A 141 -15.05 -1.54 8.04
N PHE A 142 -14.72 -1.16 9.27
CA PHE A 142 -14.06 -2.05 10.24
C PHE A 142 -14.90 -3.29 10.54
N ALA A 143 -16.20 -3.13 10.78
CA ALA A 143 -17.11 -4.24 11.08
C ALA A 143 -17.19 -5.27 9.94
N HIS A 144 -17.02 -4.84 8.68
CA HIS A 144 -17.07 -5.67 7.48
C HIS A 144 -15.69 -6.05 6.91
N SER A 145 -14.59 -5.65 7.57
CA SER A 145 -13.23 -5.99 7.13
C SER A 145 -12.92 -7.45 7.44
N HIS A 146 -12.26 -8.13 6.50
CA HIS A 146 -11.65 -9.45 6.72
C HIS A 146 -10.31 -9.36 7.46
N TYR A 147 -9.73 -8.16 7.56
CA TYR A 147 -8.42 -7.89 8.17
C TYR A 147 -8.54 -7.16 9.52
N ARG A 148 -9.60 -7.45 10.31
CA ARG A 148 -9.83 -6.78 11.60
C ARG A 148 -8.68 -6.93 12.59
N ASP A 149 -7.96 -8.04 12.52
CA ASP A 149 -6.83 -8.33 13.41
C ASP A 149 -5.57 -7.50 13.04
N PHE A 150 -5.57 -6.87 11.84
CA PHE A 150 -4.45 -6.10 11.30
C PHE A 150 -4.81 -4.63 11.03
N THR A 151 -5.97 -4.17 11.49
CA THR A 151 -6.41 -2.78 11.32
C THR A 151 -7.21 -2.33 12.53
N SER A 152 -7.52 -1.04 12.58
CA SER A 152 -8.38 -0.47 13.63
C SER A 152 -9.33 0.57 13.04
N LYS A 153 -10.41 0.88 13.78
CA LYS A 153 -11.32 1.97 13.42
C LYS A 153 -10.58 3.31 13.32
N ALA A 154 -9.64 3.55 14.23
CA ALA A 154 -8.84 4.77 14.25
C ALA A 154 -7.95 4.87 13.00
N TYR A 155 -7.28 3.78 12.60
CA TYR A 155 -6.49 3.72 11.39
C TYR A 155 -7.33 3.96 10.14
N ILE A 156 -8.49 3.29 10.00
CA ILE A 156 -9.37 3.48 8.85
C ILE A 156 -9.84 4.94 8.75
N ARG A 157 -10.24 5.54 9.88
CA ARG A 157 -10.67 6.95 9.94
C ARG A 157 -9.56 7.89 9.51
N GLU A 158 -8.37 7.72 10.05
CA GLU A 158 -7.18 8.48 9.69
C GLU A 158 -6.88 8.37 8.20
N ARG A 159 -6.92 7.16 7.61
CA ARG A 159 -6.68 6.98 6.18
C ARG A 159 -7.74 7.61 5.29
N ILE A 160 -9.02 7.62 5.71
CA ILE A 160 -10.10 8.32 5.01
C ILE A 160 -9.85 9.83 4.95
N GLU A 161 -9.36 10.40 6.05
CA GLU A 161 -9.08 11.83 6.17
C GLU A 161 -7.80 12.25 5.43
N ALA A 162 -6.79 11.38 5.45
CA ALA A 162 -5.44 11.72 4.98
C ALA A 162 -5.28 11.64 3.45
N ASP A 163 -5.99 10.73 2.76
CA ASP A 163 -5.74 10.50 1.33
C ASP A 163 -7.01 10.13 0.54
N CYS A 164 -6.83 9.55 -0.65
CA CYS A 164 -7.92 9.17 -1.53
C CYS A 164 -8.75 8.02 -0.96
N SER A 165 -10.05 8.16 -1.06
CA SER A 165 -11.01 7.13 -0.67
C SER A 165 -12.26 7.19 -1.55
N ALA A 166 -12.93 6.05 -1.74
CA ALA A 166 -14.17 5.99 -2.51
C ALA A 166 -15.14 4.97 -1.92
N GLY A 167 -16.43 5.31 -1.93
CA GLY A 167 -17.52 4.41 -1.52
C GLY A 167 -18.63 4.42 -2.53
N ILE A 168 -19.24 3.27 -2.79
CA ILE A 168 -20.51 3.13 -3.53
C ILE A 168 -21.62 2.93 -2.52
N ILE A 169 -22.62 3.80 -2.58
CA ILE A 169 -23.76 3.84 -1.66
C ILE A 169 -24.99 3.26 -2.35
N ASN A 170 -25.73 2.41 -1.65
CA ASN A 170 -27.05 1.94 -1.99
C ASN A 170 -28.01 2.17 -0.81
N ALA A 171 -29.12 2.86 -1.04
CA ALA A 171 -30.12 3.15 -0.01
C ALA A 171 -29.53 3.70 1.33
N GLY A 172 -28.49 4.51 1.25
CA GLY A 172 -27.82 5.12 2.41
C GLY A 172 -26.66 4.31 3.00
N GLU A 173 -26.49 3.05 2.65
CA GLU A 173 -25.43 2.17 3.15
C GLU A 173 -24.29 1.95 2.13
N LEU A 174 -23.09 1.67 2.63
CA LEU A 174 -21.95 1.27 1.79
C LEU A 174 -22.18 -0.12 1.18
N ALA A 175 -22.19 -0.19 -0.15
CA ALA A 175 -22.20 -1.44 -0.94
C ALA A 175 -20.79 -1.90 -1.32
N ALA A 176 -19.87 -0.93 -1.54
CA ALA A 176 -18.47 -1.19 -1.85
C ALA A 176 -17.62 0.00 -1.41
N TRP A 177 -16.33 -0.23 -1.16
CA TRP A 177 -15.39 0.83 -0.79
C TRP A 177 -13.94 0.47 -1.13
N GLY A 178 -13.09 1.49 -1.09
CA GLY A 178 -11.64 1.39 -1.19
C GLY A 178 -10.99 2.65 -0.66
N LEU A 179 -9.78 2.54 -0.15
CA LEU A 179 -8.95 3.64 0.35
C LEU A 179 -7.46 3.33 0.15
N THR A 180 -6.59 4.17 0.67
CA THR A 180 -5.15 3.97 0.60
C THR A 180 -4.59 3.48 1.93
N HIS A 181 -3.46 2.77 1.86
CA HIS A 181 -2.63 2.47 3.02
C HIS A 181 -1.75 3.68 3.41
N ASP A 182 -1.06 3.57 4.53
CA ASP A 182 -0.16 4.58 5.08
C ASP A 182 1.00 4.94 4.14
N ASP A 183 1.50 3.98 3.34
CA ASP A 183 2.51 4.20 2.31
C ASP A 183 1.93 4.77 0.99
N GLY A 184 0.61 5.00 0.94
CA GLY A 184 -0.10 5.50 -0.24
C GLY A 184 -0.52 4.42 -1.23
N ALA A 185 -0.26 3.14 -0.98
CA ALA A 185 -0.75 2.03 -1.80
C ALA A 185 -2.28 2.00 -1.84
N LEU A 186 -2.87 1.71 -3.00
CA LEU A 186 -4.31 1.48 -3.11
C LEU A 186 -4.68 0.17 -2.42
N GLY A 187 -5.71 0.20 -1.58
CA GLY A 187 -6.09 -0.97 -0.80
C GLY A 187 -7.50 -0.91 -0.22
N PHE A 188 -7.78 -1.81 0.73
CA PHE A 188 -9.08 -1.93 1.38
C PHE A 188 -10.24 -2.12 0.39
N ILE A 189 -9.98 -2.67 -0.80
CA ILE A 189 -11.00 -2.85 -1.83
C ILE A 189 -11.95 -3.94 -1.39
N HIS A 190 -13.18 -3.54 -1.11
CA HIS A 190 -14.22 -4.45 -0.64
C HIS A 190 -15.52 -4.21 -1.40
N VAL A 191 -16.21 -5.30 -1.74
CA VAL A 191 -17.58 -5.30 -2.25
C VAL A 191 -18.38 -6.26 -1.40
N ARG A 192 -19.43 -5.76 -0.76
CA ARG A 192 -20.35 -6.60 0.02
C ARG A 192 -20.92 -7.71 -0.85
N GLU A 193 -21.21 -8.83 -0.26
CA GLU A 193 -21.57 -10.06 -0.97
C GLU A 193 -22.75 -9.90 -1.92
N ASP A 194 -23.81 -9.25 -1.46
CA ASP A 194 -25.04 -9.00 -2.21
C ASP A 194 -24.85 -8.06 -3.42
N PHE A 195 -23.70 -7.37 -3.48
CA PHE A 195 -23.37 -6.40 -4.54
C PHE A 195 -22.24 -6.87 -5.46
N ARG A 196 -21.75 -8.10 -5.29
CA ARG A 196 -20.68 -8.67 -6.15
C ARG A 196 -21.15 -8.90 -7.58
N LYS A 197 -20.18 -9.04 -8.50
CA LYS A 197 -20.40 -9.26 -9.95
C LYS A 197 -21.10 -8.11 -10.70
N ARG A 198 -21.21 -6.93 -10.08
CA ARG A 198 -21.76 -5.70 -10.68
C ARG A 198 -20.70 -4.72 -11.19
N GLY A 199 -19.40 -5.07 -11.14
CA GLY A 199 -18.31 -4.20 -11.56
C GLY A 199 -17.84 -3.18 -10.51
N PHE A 200 -18.38 -3.18 -9.30
CA PHE A 200 -18.13 -2.16 -8.27
C PHE A 200 -16.65 -2.05 -7.85
N ALA A 201 -15.93 -3.17 -7.73
CA ALA A 201 -14.50 -3.12 -7.45
C ALA A 201 -13.71 -2.35 -8.53
N ARG A 202 -14.08 -2.51 -9.81
CA ARG A 202 -13.49 -1.75 -10.92
C ARG A 202 -13.79 -0.27 -10.81
N LEU A 203 -15.02 0.10 -10.51
CA LEU A 203 -15.44 1.51 -10.37
C LEU A 203 -14.71 2.19 -9.21
N ILE A 204 -14.60 1.53 -8.05
CA ILE A 204 -13.82 2.02 -6.91
C ILE A 204 -12.35 2.24 -7.33
N MET A 205 -11.73 1.25 -7.96
CA MET A 205 -10.33 1.38 -8.42
C MET A 205 -10.16 2.52 -9.42
N GLN A 206 -11.07 2.68 -10.39
CA GLN A 206 -11.02 3.78 -11.36
C GLN A 206 -11.13 5.15 -10.68
N GLN A 207 -12.01 5.27 -9.66
CA GLN A 207 -12.13 6.49 -8.87
C GLN A 207 -10.83 6.81 -8.13
N LEU A 208 -10.27 5.85 -7.39
CA LEU A 208 -9.01 6.03 -6.65
C LEU A 208 -7.83 6.36 -7.58
N ILE A 209 -7.71 5.66 -8.71
CA ILE A 209 -6.70 5.95 -9.74
C ILE A 209 -6.87 7.39 -10.25
N GLY A 210 -8.10 7.80 -10.55
CA GLY A 210 -8.39 9.17 -11.01
C GLY A 210 -7.97 10.23 -9.99
N ASP A 211 -8.24 9.99 -8.71
CA ASP A 211 -7.92 10.96 -7.65
C ASP A 211 -6.41 11.02 -7.36
N LYS A 212 -5.71 9.88 -7.39
CA LYS A 212 -4.23 9.85 -7.33
C LYS A 212 -3.58 10.59 -8.49
N ARG A 213 -4.12 10.44 -9.70
CA ARG A 213 -3.63 11.15 -10.90
C ARG A 213 -3.78 12.66 -10.79
N LYS A 214 -4.92 13.15 -10.30
CA LYS A 214 -5.13 14.60 -10.05
C LYS A 214 -4.08 15.19 -9.10
N LYS A 215 -3.61 14.37 -8.14
CA LYS A 215 -2.55 14.74 -7.20
C LYS A 215 -1.14 14.49 -7.72
N SER A 216 -0.96 13.99 -8.95
CA SER A 216 0.33 13.58 -9.55
C SER A 216 1.09 12.55 -8.70
N GLN A 217 0.38 11.75 -7.92
CA GLN A 217 0.95 10.73 -7.04
C GLN A 217 1.24 9.43 -7.80
N ASP A 218 2.15 8.62 -7.27
CA ASP A 218 2.38 7.27 -7.76
C ASP A 218 1.17 6.39 -7.48
N ILE A 219 0.90 5.45 -8.38
CA ILE A 219 -0.24 4.54 -8.29
C ILE A 219 0.28 3.12 -8.23
N PHE A 220 0.16 2.51 -7.08
CA PHE A 220 0.59 1.15 -6.82
C PHE A 220 -0.31 0.49 -5.78
N LEU A 221 -0.18 -0.80 -5.67
CA LEU A 221 -0.88 -1.61 -4.68
C LEU A 221 -0.05 -2.85 -4.32
N ASN A 222 -0.40 -3.47 -3.21
CA ASN A 222 0.16 -4.73 -2.77
C ASN A 222 -0.96 -5.77 -2.71
N VAL A 223 -0.71 -6.95 -3.28
CA VAL A 223 -1.71 -8.03 -3.35
C VAL A 223 -1.08 -9.36 -2.95
N GLU A 224 -1.78 -10.14 -2.14
CA GLU A 224 -1.33 -11.49 -1.79
C GLU A 224 -1.20 -12.35 -3.06
N PRO A 225 -0.13 -13.17 -3.20
CA PRO A 225 0.14 -13.97 -4.41
C PRO A 225 -1.03 -14.85 -4.83
N ASP A 226 -1.75 -15.40 -3.87
CA ASP A 226 -2.88 -16.34 -4.09
C ASP A 226 -4.21 -15.64 -4.39
N ASN A 227 -4.28 -14.30 -4.28
CA ASN A 227 -5.50 -13.55 -4.58
C ASN A 227 -5.67 -13.33 -6.09
N LEU A 228 -5.82 -14.45 -6.82
CA LEU A 228 -5.93 -14.47 -8.29
C LEU A 228 -7.07 -13.61 -8.81
N LYS A 229 -8.16 -13.50 -8.04
CA LYS A 229 -9.32 -12.69 -8.42
C LYS A 229 -8.99 -11.20 -8.42
N ALA A 230 -8.33 -10.72 -7.40
CA ALA A 230 -7.89 -9.33 -7.33
C ALA A 230 -6.83 -9.03 -8.39
N LYS A 231 -5.84 -9.90 -8.55
CA LYS A 231 -4.79 -9.79 -9.57
C LYS A 231 -5.39 -9.67 -10.98
N LYS A 232 -6.37 -10.51 -11.33
CA LYS A 232 -7.08 -10.42 -12.63
C LYS A 232 -7.73 -9.06 -12.84
N LEU A 233 -8.33 -8.47 -11.81
CA LEU A 233 -8.89 -7.12 -11.87
C LEU A 233 -7.77 -6.09 -12.11
N PHE A 234 -6.71 -6.12 -11.31
CA PHE A 234 -5.63 -5.12 -11.38
C PHE A 234 -4.89 -5.15 -12.72
N TYR A 235 -4.52 -6.33 -13.23
CA TYR A 235 -3.94 -6.46 -14.58
C TYR A 235 -4.89 -5.92 -15.66
N SER A 236 -6.21 -6.16 -15.54
CA SER A 236 -7.21 -5.63 -16.49
C SER A 236 -7.38 -4.10 -16.41
N LEU A 237 -6.87 -3.45 -15.37
CA LEU A 237 -6.80 -1.99 -15.21
C LEU A 237 -5.46 -1.41 -15.67
N GLY A 238 -4.53 -2.25 -16.14
CA GLY A 238 -3.24 -1.85 -16.66
C GLY A 238 -2.12 -1.83 -15.62
N PHE A 239 -2.34 -2.35 -14.41
CA PHE A 239 -1.25 -2.56 -13.45
C PHE A 239 -0.28 -3.62 -13.99
N GLU A 240 0.97 -3.47 -13.68
CA GLU A 240 2.06 -4.37 -14.05
C GLU A 240 2.78 -4.86 -12.79
N PHE A 241 3.25 -6.10 -12.79
CA PHE A 241 4.06 -6.65 -11.70
C PHE A 241 5.39 -5.87 -11.60
N ASP A 242 5.75 -5.46 -10.39
CA ASP A 242 7.04 -4.82 -10.12
C ASP A 242 7.96 -5.79 -9.37
N ARG A 243 7.58 -6.22 -8.17
CA ARG A 243 8.37 -7.14 -7.34
C ARG A 243 7.56 -7.77 -6.21
N GLU A 244 8.14 -8.80 -5.60
CA GLU A 244 7.67 -9.31 -4.32
C GLU A 244 8.21 -8.45 -3.18
N ILE A 245 7.37 -8.16 -2.20
CA ILE A 245 7.73 -7.49 -0.96
C ILE A 245 7.04 -8.14 0.23
N THR A 246 7.69 -8.05 1.37
CA THR A 246 7.26 -8.72 2.58
C THR A 246 7.29 -7.78 3.78
N TRP A 247 6.28 -7.87 4.62
CA TRP A 247 6.27 -7.31 5.97
C TRP A 247 6.51 -8.42 6.96
N ILE A 248 7.35 -8.19 7.95
CA ILE A 248 7.59 -9.15 9.02
C ILE A 248 7.56 -8.49 10.39
N LYS A 249 7.20 -9.29 11.39
CA LYS A 249 7.44 -9.00 12.80
C LYS A 249 8.35 -10.08 13.37
N LEU A 250 9.46 -9.69 13.95
CA LEU A 250 10.38 -10.59 14.62
C LEU A 250 9.94 -10.82 16.08
N LYS A 251 10.22 -12.02 16.61
CA LYS A 251 10.04 -12.29 18.04
C LYS A 251 11.07 -11.53 18.87
N LYS A 252 10.67 -11.12 20.07
CA LYS A 252 11.63 -10.67 21.08
C LYS A 252 12.54 -11.84 21.46
N ASN A 253 13.85 -11.62 21.48
CA ASN A 253 14.76 -12.63 22.01
C ASN A 253 14.45 -12.88 23.49
N SER A 254 14.27 -14.15 23.86
CA SER A 254 14.05 -14.58 25.24
C SER A 254 15.30 -14.46 26.13
N LEU A 255 16.42 -13.97 25.60
CA LEU A 255 17.74 -14.00 26.22
C LEU A 255 18.18 -12.70 26.88
N ASN A 256 17.27 -11.78 27.23
CA ASN A 256 17.60 -10.65 28.12
C ASN A 256 16.57 -10.59 29.25
N LYS A 257 16.76 -11.49 30.23
CA LYS A 257 16.34 -11.32 31.63
C LYS A 257 17.57 -11.09 32.45
#